data_8c1a322d042e8a32370309be294add8a
#
_entry.id   8c1a322d042e8a32370309be294add8a
#
_cell.length_a   1.000
_cell.length_b   1.000
_cell.length_c   1.000
_cell.angle_alpha   90.00
_cell.angle_beta   90.00
_cell.angle_gamma   90.00
#
_symmetry.space_group_name_H-M   'P 1'
#
loop_
_entity.id
_entity.type
_entity.pdbx_description
1 polymer ?
#
loop_
_entity_poly.entity_id
_entity_poly.type
_entity_poly.pdbx_seq_one_letter_code
_entity_poly.pdbx_strand_id
1 'polypeptide(L)'
;MKHSAADFGLLVENLPDGIVVIDMNRLAIEYINPAAKRLLGVAADETQGQALPSTVFANSTFEQLYDIYKDPSLPHSFCQNHPTITGNVLNLRLVRLTDDRCAVMVKDHTRMQQLEQMRTDFVGNVSHELRTPLTVILGYLENFTLTDDVKPAWARGLKLMREQAIRMNDLINDLLMLSRLESDETKPMAEVNMPRLLMQVFDQASASNQAGHLIDIHLDTDKNILGIEAYLYSAIINLVLNAIKYTPSGGAIDIIYEEDGGDVHLSVTDNGIGISSEHLGRLTERFYRVDSGRSRATGGTGLGLAIVKHVLNKHNARLEISSEEGVGSTFHIIFPKSQTISTQTLQTQAI
;
A
#
# COMPACT_ATOMS: atom_id res chain seq x y z
N MET A 1 -23.38 38.69 9.44
CA MET A 1 -24.28 37.94 10.36
C MET A 1 -23.44 37.50 11.55
N LYS A 2 -23.69 38.07 12.75
CA LYS A 2 -23.01 37.62 13.98
C LYS A 2 -23.75 36.40 14.47
N HIS A 3 -23.28 35.20 14.17
CA HIS A 3 -23.74 34.01 14.87
C HIS A 3 -23.29 34.12 16.33
N SER A 4 -24.23 33.94 17.23
CA SER A 4 -24.00 34.02 18.67
C SER A 4 -23.12 32.82 19.11
N ALA A 5 -22.25 32.99 20.12
CA ALA A 5 -21.48 31.90 20.69
C ALA A 5 -22.39 30.76 21.20
N ALA A 6 -23.65 31.09 21.57
CA ALA A 6 -24.68 30.14 21.96
C ALA A 6 -25.10 29.21 20.80
N ASP A 7 -25.14 29.72 19.55
CA ASP A 7 -25.51 28.91 18.38
C ASP A 7 -24.43 27.88 18.06
N PHE A 8 -23.13 28.23 18.21
CA PHE A 8 -22.03 27.31 18.08
C PHE A 8 -22.01 26.21 19.16
N GLY A 9 -22.32 26.58 20.41
CA GLY A 9 -22.45 25.61 21.50
C GLY A 9 -23.52 24.56 21.23
N LEU A 10 -24.70 24.99 20.80
CA LEU A 10 -25.81 24.09 20.42
C LEU A 10 -25.45 23.21 19.23
N LEU A 11 -24.69 23.72 18.26
CA LEU A 11 -24.24 22.93 17.11
C LEU A 11 -23.28 21.82 17.53
N VAL A 12 -22.29 22.13 18.36
CA VAL A 12 -21.30 21.16 18.88
C VAL A 12 -21.97 20.09 19.75
N GLU A 13 -22.97 20.47 20.57
CA GLU A 13 -23.71 19.51 21.38
C GLU A 13 -24.56 18.52 20.58
N ASN A 14 -25.04 18.90 19.41
CA ASN A 14 -25.85 18.06 18.53
C ASN A 14 -25.06 17.34 17.42
N LEU A 15 -23.74 17.49 17.35
CA LEU A 15 -22.92 16.76 16.40
C LEU A 15 -22.97 15.23 16.71
N PRO A 16 -23.05 14.39 15.66
CA PRO A 16 -22.95 12.94 15.83
C PRO A 16 -21.55 12.49 16.24
N ASP A 17 -20.52 13.23 15.83
CA ASP A 17 -19.12 12.97 16.15
C ASP A 17 -18.79 13.49 17.54
N GLY A 18 -17.97 12.74 18.28
CA GLY A 18 -17.49 13.14 19.59
C GLY A 18 -16.44 14.25 19.50
N ILE A 19 -16.53 15.21 20.42
CA ILE A 19 -15.53 16.28 20.58
C ILE A 19 -15.11 16.35 22.04
N VAL A 20 -13.79 16.28 22.27
CA VAL A 20 -13.15 16.45 23.57
C VAL A 20 -12.14 17.57 23.46
N VAL A 21 -12.29 18.67 24.22
CA VAL A 21 -11.29 19.75 24.28
C VAL A 21 -10.43 19.55 25.51
N ILE A 22 -9.13 19.62 25.32
CA ILE A 22 -8.11 19.31 26.33
C ILE A 22 -7.19 20.52 26.52
N ASP A 23 -6.99 20.93 27.77
CA ASP A 23 -5.89 21.80 28.18
C ASP A 23 -4.62 20.96 28.32
N MET A 24 -3.66 21.16 27.44
CA MET A 24 -2.43 20.39 27.38
C MET A 24 -1.41 20.77 28.48
N ASN A 25 -1.52 21.95 29.08
CA ASN A 25 -0.69 22.36 30.20
C ASN A 25 -1.13 21.71 31.53
N ARG A 26 -2.44 21.60 31.71
CA ARG A 26 -3.05 21.00 32.91
C ARG A 26 -3.36 19.53 32.76
N LEU A 27 -3.29 19.00 31.53
CA LEU A 27 -3.72 17.66 31.13
C LEU A 27 -5.15 17.39 31.64
N ALA A 28 -6.06 18.34 31.40
CA ALA A 28 -7.43 18.32 31.90
C ALA A 28 -8.44 18.52 30.76
N ILE A 29 -9.62 17.90 30.91
CA ILE A 29 -10.73 18.06 29.96
C ILE A 29 -11.42 19.40 30.27
N GLU A 30 -11.41 20.31 29.29
CA GLU A 30 -12.17 21.55 29.37
C GLU A 30 -13.61 21.39 28.89
N TYR A 31 -13.82 20.57 27.85
CA TYR A 31 -15.13 20.33 27.29
C TYR A 31 -15.23 18.93 26.68
N ILE A 32 -16.39 18.32 26.80
CA ILE A 32 -16.74 17.06 26.17
C ILE A 32 -18.22 17.09 25.76
N ASN A 33 -18.53 16.85 24.47
CA ASN A 33 -19.90 16.82 24.00
C ASN A 33 -20.61 15.50 24.31
N PRO A 34 -21.96 15.45 24.24
CA PRO A 34 -22.72 14.23 24.50
C PRO A 34 -22.35 13.04 23.61
N ALA A 35 -21.96 13.30 22.37
CA ALA A 35 -21.52 12.24 21.45
C ALA A 35 -20.21 11.59 21.92
N ALA A 36 -19.22 12.39 22.35
CA ALA A 36 -17.96 11.86 22.87
C ALA A 36 -18.18 11.03 24.14
N LYS A 37 -19.06 11.46 25.04
CA LYS A 37 -19.42 10.68 26.23
C LYS A 37 -19.96 9.31 25.86
N ARG A 38 -20.88 9.25 24.90
CA ARG A 38 -21.44 7.97 24.41
C ARG A 38 -20.39 7.10 23.72
N LEU A 39 -19.60 7.68 22.81
CA LEU A 39 -18.60 6.96 22.02
C LEU A 39 -17.43 6.45 22.88
N LEU A 40 -17.08 7.15 23.95
CA LEU A 40 -16.00 6.77 24.86
C LEU A 40 -16.47 5.97 26.07
N GLY A 41 -17.80 5.83 26.25
CA GLY A 41 -18.38 5.08 27.39
C GLY A 41 -18.19 5.77 28.72
N VAL A 42 -18.11 7.10 28.74
CA VAL A 42 -17.84 7.91 29.94
C VAL A 42 -19.16 8.34 30.63
N ALA A 43 -19.26 8.19 31.94
CA ALA A 43 -20.42 8.60 32.71
C ALA A 43 -20.61 10.13 32.69
N ALA A 44 -21.89 10.57 32.72
CA ALA A 44 -22.28 11.94 32.42
C ALA A 44 -21.73 13.03 33.36
N ASP A 45 -21.42 12.71 34.62
CA ASP A 45 -21.22 13.71 35.65
C ASP A 45 -19.76 13.93 36.11
N GLU A 46 -18.78 13.20 35.57
CA GLU A 46 -17.44 13.15 36.18
C GLU A 46 -16.30 13.73 35.32
N THR A 47 -16.56 14.46 34.25
CA THR A 47 -15.52 14.68 33.22
C THR A 47 -14.94 16.09 33.14
N GLN A 48 -15.62 17.15 33.57
CA GLN A 48 -15.07 18.51 33.51
C GLN A 48 -14.11 18.81 34.68
N GLY A 49 -12.88 19.21 34.34
CA GLY A 49 -11.86 19.58 35.33
C GLY A 49 -11.05 18.41 35.92
N GLN A 50 -11.29 17.17 35.48
CA GLN A 50 -10.52 16.00 35.92
C GLN A 50 -9.25 15.76 35.08
N ALA A 51 -8.23 15.22 35.75
CA ALA A 51 -6.97 14.84 35.07
C ALA A 51 -7.19 13.72 34.05
N LEU A 52 -6.62 13.90 32.88
CA LEU A 52 -6.94 13.22 31.65
C LEU A 52 -6.75 11.70 31.65
N PRO A 53 -5.64 11.05 31.95
CA PRO A 53 -5.44 9.75 31.32
C PRO A 53 -6.40 8.64 31.76
N SER A 54 -6.90 8.67 32.98
CA SER A 54 -7.59 7.51 33.55
C SER A 54 -9.11 7.47 33.35
N THR A 55 -9.72 8.57 32.90
CA THR A 55 -11.19 8.67 32.83
C THR A 55 -11.78 8.58 31.43
N VAL A 56 -11.05 8.97 30.40
CA VAL A 56 -11.60 9.11 29.02
C VAL A 56 -10.81 8.32 27.99
N PHE A 57 -9.50 8.25 28.12
CA PHE A 57 -8.65 7.52 27.18
C PHE A 57 -7.79 6.48 27.92
N ALA A 58 -7.57 5.32 27.32
CA ALA A 58 -6.56 4.39 27.81
C ALA A 58 -5.17 5.07 27.77
N ASN A 59 -4.27 4.67 28.68
CA ASN A 59 -2.93 5.28 28.76
C ASN A 59 -2.18 5.27 27.42
N SER A 60 -2.24 4.17 26.68
CA SER A 60 -1.61 4.05 25.35
C SER A 60 -2.19 5.01 24.31
N THR A 61 -3.50 5.25 24.37
CA THR A 61 -4.19 6.21 23.48
C THR A 61 -3.76 7.64 23.79
N PHE A 62 -3.66 7.94 25.08
CA PHE A 62 -3.23 9.26 25.52
C PHE A 62 -1.75 9.53 25.13
N GLU A 63 -0.87 8.55 25.28
CA GLU A 63 0.53 8.66 24.84
C GLU A 63 0.61 8.97 23.35
N GLN A 64 -0.15 8.25 22.51
CA GLN A 64 -0.20 8.52 21.06
C GLN A 64 -0.73 9.93 20.75
N LEU A 65 -1.80 10.38 21.41
CA LEU A 65 -2.33 11.74 21.24
C LEU A 65 -1.30 12.80 21.67
N TYR A 66 -0.56 12.54 22.74
CA TYR A 66 0.46 13.45 23.24
C TYR A 66 1.68 13.52 22.32
N ASP A 67 2.09 12.41 21.73
CA ASP A 67 3.16 12.37 20.71
C ASP A 67 2.77 13.16 19.46
N ILE A 68 1.55 12.97 18.96
CA ILE A 68 1.01 13.75 17.82
C ILE A 68 0.94 15.25 18.15
N TYR A 69 0.58 15.59 19.40
CA TYR A 69 0.56 16.98 19.82
C TYR A 69 1.96 17.60 19.83
N LYS A 70 2.99 16.85 20.26
CA LYS A 70 4.39 17.31 20.29
C LYS A 70 5.02 17.41 18.91
N ASP A 71 4.74 16.44 18.06
CA ASP A 71 5.32 16.35 16.71
C ASP A 71 4.22 16.44 15.63
N PRO A 72 4.04 17.65 15.05
CA PRO A 72 3.06 17.86 13.98
C PRO A 72 3.36 17.10 12.69
N SER A 73 4.52 16.46 12.54
CA SER A 73 4.85 15.63 11.37
C SER A 73 4.19 14.25 11.43
N LEU A 74 3.73 13.82 12.60
CA LEU A 74 3.03 12.55 12.79
C LEU A 74 1.60 12.60 12.23
N PRO A 75 1.02 11.47 11.80
CA PRO A 75 -0.35 11.38 11.35
C PRO A 75 -1.32 11.90 12.42
N HIS A 76 -2.16 12.89 12.07
CA HIS A 76 -3.08 13.53 13.01
C HIS A 76 -4.30 12.68 13.39
N SER A 77 -4.43 11.47 12.86
CA SER A 77 -5.54 10.55 13.17
C SER A 77 -5.07 9.12 13.21
N PHE A 78 -5.69 8.33 14.07
CA PHE A 78 -5.48 6.89 14.18
C PHE A 78 -6.77 6.19 14.61
N CYS A 79 -6.87 4.89 14.31
CA CYS A 79 -7.98 4.05 14.74
C CYS A 79 -7.59 3.26 15.99
N GLN A 80 -8.54 3.10 16.91
CA GLN A 80 -8.38 2.26 18.09
C GLN A 80 -9.65 1.47 18.38
N ASN A 81 -9.52 0.36 19.08
CA ASN A 81 -10.65 -0.39 19.58
C ASN A 81 -11.41 0.42 20.65
N HIS A 82 -12.73 0.29 20.64
CA HIS A 82 -13.56 0.91 21.67
C HIS A 82 -13.16 0.38 23.06
N PRO A 83 -13.01 1.26 24.06
CA PRO A 83 -12.49 0.85 25.37
C PRO A 83 -13.39 -0.16 26.12
N THR A 84 -14.69 -0.14 25.87
CA THR A 84 -15.67 -0.97 26.58
C THR A 84 -16.53 -1.86 25.71
N ILE A 85 -16.64 -1.58 24.39
CA ILE A 85 -17.48 -2.36 23.46
C ILE A 85 -16.58 -3.14 22.52
N THR A 86 -16.51 -4.45 22.72
CA THR A 86 -15.71 -5.34 21.89
C THR A 86 -16.21 -5.32 20.42
N GLY A 87 -15.30 -5.19 19.48
CA GLY A 87 -15.61 -5.18 18.06
C GLY A 87 -15.97 -3.82 17.48
N ASN A 88 -16.08 -2.77 18.30
CA ASN A 88 -16.25 -1.40 17.83
C ASN A 88 -14.91 -0.70 17.72
N VAL A 89 -14.78 0.13 16.69
CA VAL A 89 -13.56 0.87 16.37
C VAL A 89 -13.86 2.36 16.29
N LEU A 90 -13.05 3.13 17.00
CA LEU A 90 -13.11 4.58 17.02
C LEU A 90 -11.93 5.16 16.22
N ASN A 91 -12.21 6.12 15.36
CA ASN A 91 -11.19 6.96 14.77
C ASN A 91 -11.04 8.22 15.62
N LEU A 92 -9.82 8.47 16.09
CA LEU A 92 -9.46 9.66 16.83
C LEU A 92 -8.61 10.58 15.97
N ARG A 93 -8.99 11.85 15.91
CA ARG A 93 -8.26 12.89 15.19
C ARG A 93 -7.96 14.04 16.11
N LEU A 94 -6.68 14.39 16.25
CA LEU A 94 -6.23 15.53 17.01
C LEU A 94 -6.20 16.78 16.13
N VAL A 95 -6.78 17.88 16.64
CA VAL A 95 -6.76 19.20 16.02
C VAL A 95 -6.24 20.20 17.04
N ARG A 96 -5.12 20.85 16.75
CA ARG A 96 -4.56 21.91 17.60
C ARG A 96 -5.43 23.16 17.48
N LEU A 97 -5.92 23.70 18.58
CA LEU A 97 -6.71 24.93 18.62
C LEU A 97 -5.85 26.14 18.96
N THR A 98 -5.00 26.01 19.97
CA THR A 98 -4.02 27.02 20.39
C THR A 98 -2.75 26.30 20.84
N ASP A 99 -1.72 27.03 21.29
CA ASP A 99 -0.46 26.44 21.78
C ASP A 99 -0.65 25.55 23.02
N ASP A 100 -1.70 25.77 23.80
CA ASP A 100 -2.02 25.05 25.04
C ASP A 100 -3.29 24.21 24.97
N ARG A 101 -4.04 24.24 23.84
CA ARG A 101 -5.34 23.56 23.68
C ARG A 101 -5.41 22.73 22.42
N CYS A 102 -5.96 21.55 22.55
CA CYS A 102 -6.30 20.71 21.41
C CYS A 102 -7.72 20.16 21.50
N ALA A 103 -8.32 19.86 20.36
CA ALA A 103 -9.56 19.10 20.27
C ALA A 103 -9.26 17.70 19.76
N VAL A 104 -9.82 16.68 20.39
CA VAL A 104 -9.84 15.32 19.89
C VAL A 104 -11.23 15.04 19.34
N MET A 105 -11.30 14.84 18.03
CA MET A 105 -12.52 14.39 17.37
C MET A 105 -12.57 12.86 17.43
N VAL A 106 -13.70 12.32 17.88
CA VAL A 106 -13.94 10.89 18.04
C VAL A 106 -15.09 10.49 17.13
N LYS A 107 -14.82 9.59 16.20
CA LYS A 107 -15.81 9.11 15.24
C LYS A 107 -15.93 7.59 15.31
N ASP A 108 -17.18 7.08 15.28
CA ASP A 108 -17.43 5.65 15.14
C ASP A 108 -17.06 5.21 13.72
N HIS A 109 -16.05 4.37 13.61
CA HIS A 109 -15.52 3.84 12.34
C HIS A 109 -15.88 2.36 12.15
N THR A 110 -16.62 1.78 13.07
CA THR A 110 -16.95 0.35 13.15
C THR A 110 -17.56 -0.16 11.85
N ARG A 111 -18.62 0.51 11.39
CA ARG A 111 -19.32 0.06 10.16
C ARG A 111 -18.44 0.11 8.92
N MET A 112 -17.61 1.15 8.82
CA MET A 112 -16.69 1.31 7.69
C MET A 112 -15.65 0.20 7.69
N GLN A 113 -15.05 -0.07 8.84
CA GLN A 113 -14.06 -1.12 9.01
C GLN A 113 -14.67 -2.53 8.79
N GLN A 114 -15.89 -2.78 9.27
CA GLN A 114 -16.59 -4.03 9.00
C GLN A 114 -16.85 -4.24 7.52
N LEU A 115 -17.22 -3.20 6.78
CA LEU A 115 -17.42 -3.27 5.33
C LEU A 115 -16.10 -3.54 4.59
N GLU A 116 -15.03 -2.89 5.00
CA GLU A 116 -13.69 -3.11 4.45
C GLU A 116 -13.20 -4.53 4.74
N GLN A 117 -13.39 -5.02 5.98
CA GLN A 117 -13.05 -6.38 6.35
C GLN A 117 -13.87 -7.41 5.56
N MET A 118 -15.20 -7.24 5.48
CA MET A 118 -16.06 -8.11 4.68
C MET A 118 -15.64 -8.14 3.21
N ARG A 119 -15.25 -6.98 2.65
CA ARG A 119 -14.74 -6.90 1.28
C ARG A 119 -13.43 -7.67 1.12
N THR A 120 -12.52 -7.55 2.07
CA THR A 120 -11.23 -8.26 2.08
C THR A 120 -11.43 -9.77 2.20
N ASP A 121 -12.28 -10.20 3.15
CA ASP A 121 -12.61 -11.60 3.36
C ASP A 121 -13.31 -12.22 2.15
N PHE A 122 -14.23 -11.48 1.52
CA PHE A 122 -14.91 -11.91 0.30
C PHE A 122 -13.91 -12.15 -0.84
N VAL A 123 -13.01 -11.18 -1.11
CA VAL A 123 -11.98 -11.34 -2.14
C VAL A 123 -11.04 -12.50 -1.81
N GLY A 124 -10.67 -12.66 -0.52
CA GLY A 124 -9.87 -13.76 -0.02
C GLY A 124 -10.51 -15.13 -0.30
N ASN A 125 -11.75 -15.29 0.13
CA ASN A 125 -12.50 -16.54 -0.02
C ASN A 125 -12.74 -16.90 -1.49
N VAL A 126 -13.22 -15.95 -2.30
CA VAL A 126 -13.43 -16.16 -3.74
C VAL A 126 -12.14 -16.56 -4.44
N SER A 127 -11.01 -15.96 -4.07
CA SER A 127 -9.72 -16.28 -4.67
C SER A 127 -9.26 -17.71 -4.32
N HIS A 128 -9.47 -18.14 -3.07
CA HIS A 128 -9.18 -19.52 -2.67
C HIS A 128 -10.07 -20.54 -3.40
N GLU A 129 -11.38 -20.25 -3.51
CA GLU A 129 -12.33 -21.11 -4.20
C GLU A 129 -12.08 -21.19 -5.72
N LEU A 130 -11.52 -20.14 -6.33
CA LEU A 130 -11.16 -20.13 -7.75
C LEU A 130 -9.79 -20.79 -8.02
N ARG A 131 -8.83 -20.68 -7.10
CA ARG A 131 -7.49 -21.26 -7.29
C ARG A 131 -7.53 -22.78 -7.38
N THR A 132 -8.34 -23.43 -6.56
CA THR A 132 -8.45 -24.91 -6.52
C THR A 132 -8.89 -25.49 -7.87
N PRO A 133 -10.03 -25.14 -8.49
CA PRO A 133 -10.41 -25.68 -9.80
C PRO A 133 -9.44 -25.29 -10.91
N LEU A 134 -8.83 -24.10 -10.80
CA LEU A 134 -7.84 -23.63 -11.78
C LEU A 134 -6.56 -24.46 -11.75
N THR A 135 -6.07 -24.84 -10.55
CA THR A 135 -4.93 -25.73 -10.39
C THR A 135 -5.21 -27.11 -11.00
N VAL A 136 -6.44 -27.62 -10.84
CA VAL A 136 -6.85 -28.89 -11.45
C VAL A 136 -6.86 -28.78 -12.98
N ILE A 137 -7.42 -27.69 -13.54
CA ILE A 137 -7.42 -27.45 -14.99
C ILE A 137 -6.00 -27.37 -15.54
N LEU A 138 -5.10 -26.62 -14.86
CA LEU A 138 -3.69 -26.52 -15.24
C LEU A 138 -3.00 -27.89 -15.23
N GLY A 139 -3.20 -28.69 -14.20
CA GLY A 139 -2.61 -30.02 -14.09
C GLY A 139 -3.06 -30.97 -15.23
N TYR A 140 -4.34 -30.93 -15.61
CA TYR A 140 -4.81 -31.71 -16.77
C TYR A 140 -4.21 -31.18 -18.09
N LEU A 141 -4.15 -29.85 -18.28
CA LEU A 141 -3.56 -29.27 -19.47
C LEU A 141 -2.06 -29.59 -19.61
N GLU A 142 -1.32 -29.60 -18.50
CA GLU A 142 0.09 -30.00 -18.49
C GLU A 142 0.26 -31.48 -18.86
N ASN A 143 -0.55 -32.37 -18.28
CA ASN A 143 -0.52 -33.78 -18.63
C ASN A 143 -0.83 -34.02 -20.11
N PHE A 144 -1.80 -33.33 -20.70
CA PHE A 144 -2.12 -33.45 -22.12
C PHE A 144 -1.00 -32.91 -23.01
N THR A 145 -0.26 -31.87 -22.60
CA THR A 145 0.86 -31.33 -23.40
C THR A 145 2.13 -32.19 -23.34
N LEU A 146 2.26 -33.03 -22.33
CA LEU A 146 3.42 -33.96 -22.16
C LEU A 146 3.23 -35.29 -22.87
N THR A 147 2.01 -35.58 -23.36
CA THR A 147 1.77 -36.84 -24.12
C THR A 147 2.13 -36.66 -25.59
N ASP A 148 2.98 -37.52 -26.13
CA ASP A 148 3.44 -37.52 -27.53
C ASP A 148 2.30 -37.74 -28.56
N ASP A 149 1.11 -38.15 -28.11
CA ASP A 149 -0.06 -38.44 -28.97
C ASP A 149 -1.01 -37.29 -29.22
N VAL A 150 -0.65 -36.04 -28.83
CA VAL A 150 -1.55 -34.89 -29.06
C VAL A 150 -1.55 -34.52 -30.54
N LYS A 151 -2.71 -34.69 -31.18
CA LYS A 151 -2.88 -34.26 -32.59
C LYS A 151 -2.52 -32.77 -32.73
N PRO A 152 -1.75 -32.35 -33.74
CA PRO A 152 -1.31 -30.96 -33.94
C PRO A 152 -2.44 -29.94 -33.90
N ALA A 153 -3.65 -30.34 -34.33
CA ALA A 153 -4.84 -29.50 -34.29
C ALA A 153 -5.28 -29.14 -32.83
N TRP A 154 -4.95 -29.97 -31.85
CA TRP A 154 -5.35 -29.76 -30.44
C TRP A 154 -4.27 -29.04 -29.64
N ALA A 155 -3.00 -29.20 -30.04
CA ALA A 155 -1.86 -28.59 -29.33
C ALA A 155 -2.00 -27.05 -29.18
N ARG A 156 -2.46 -26.39 -30.23
CA ARG A 156 -2.70 -24.93 -30.21
C ARG A 156 -3.82 -24.55 -29.21
N GLY A 157 -4.92 -25.32 -29.18
CA GLY A 157 -6.05 -25.08 -28.26
C GLY A 157 -5.63 -25.30 -26.81
N LEU A 158 -4.89 -26.39 -26.52
CA LEU A 158 -4.38 -26.70 -25.19
C LEU A 158 -3.42 -25.61 -24.71
N LYS A 159 -2.51 -25.12 -25.59
CA LYS A 159 -1.63 -24.01 -25.27
C LYS A 159 -2.38 -22.74 -24.90
N LEU A 160 -3.38 -22.38 -25.68
CA LEU A 160 -4.23 -21.19 -25.37
C LEU A 160 -5.00 -21.35 -24.05
N MET A 161 -5.55 -22.53 -23.77
CA MET A 161 -6.23 -22.80 -22.51
C MET A 161 -5.26 -22.67 -21.32
N ARG A 162 -4.05 -23.21 -21.42
CA ARG A 162 -3.00 -23.09 -20.40
C ARG A 162 -2.64 -21.63 -20.15
N GLU A 163 -2.42 -20.82 -21.20
CA GLU A 163 -2.13 -19.40 -21.09
C GLU A 163 -3.27 -18.64 -20.38
N GLN A 164 -4.54 -18.94 -20.70
CA GLN A 164 -5.67 -18.32 -20.01
C GLN A 164 -5.79 -18.75 -18.54
N ALA A 165 -5.51 -20.02 -18.24
CA ALA A 165 -5.56 -20.50 -16.86
C ALA A 165 -4.45 -19.88 -15.99
N ILE A 166 -3.23 -19.71 -16.52
CA ILE A 166 -2.13 -18.97 -15.86
C ILE A 166 -2.56 -17.53 -15.61
N ARG A 167 -3.10 -16.86 -16.64
CA ARG A 167 -3.57 -15.49 -16.52
C ARG A 167 -4.66 -15.32 -15.44
N MET A 168 -5.59 -16.26 -15.33
CA MET A 168 -6.61 -16.21 -14.25
C MET A 168 -5.97 -16.36 -12.88
N ASN A 169 -4.98 -17.23 -12.73
CA ASN A 169 -4.24 -17.39 -11.48
C ASN A 169 -3.50 -16.09 -11.08
N ASP A 170 -2.86 -15.42 -12.03
CA ASP A 170 -2.18 -14.15 -11.82
C ASP A 170 -3.18 -13.05 -11.39
N LEU A 171 -4.35 -12.96 -12.06
CA LEU A 171 -5.42 -12.05 -11.68
C LEU A 171 -5.89 -12.27 -10.23
N ILE A 172 -6.07 -13.52 -9.84
CA ILE A 172 -6.48 -13.88 -8.47
C ILE A 172 -5.43 -13.44 -7.46
N ASN A 173 -4.15 -13.68 -7.75
CA ASN A 173 -3.06 -13.31 -6.86
C ASN A 173 -2.91 -11.77 -6.75
N ASP A 174 -3.06 -11.04 -7.85
CA ASP A 174 -3.05 -9.57 -7.88
C ASP A 174 -4.21 -8.98 -7.06
N LEU A 175 -5.43 -9.55 -7.19
CA LEU A 175 -6.60 -9.14 -6.42
C LEU A 175 -6.42 -9.39 -4.92
N LEU A 176 -5.88 -10.57 -4.55
CA LEU A 176 -5.54 -10.89 -3.16
C LEU A 176 -4.51 -9.92 -2.58
N MET A 177 -3.48 -9.61 -3.37
CA MET A 177 -2.43 -8.67 -2.97
C MET A 177 -3.03 -7.28 -2.72
N LEU A 178 -3.82 -6.75 -3.65
CA LEU A 178 -4.50 -5.46 -3.50
C LEU A 178 -5.43 -5.44 -2.28
N SER A 179 -6.23 -6.50 -2.09
CA SER A 179 -7.11 -6.62 -0.94
C SER A 179 -6.35 -6.54 0.38
N ARG A 180 -5.19 -7.22 0.49
CA ARG A 180 -4.32 -7.16 1.69
C ARG A 180 -3.64 -5.80 1.87
N LEU A 181 -3.30 -5.11 0.79
CA LEU A 181 -2.70 -3.77 0.85
C LEU A 181 -3.71 -2.71 1.29
N GLU A 182 -4.99 -2.92 1.01
CA GLU A 182 -6.10 -2.03 1.39
C GLU A 182 -6.64 -2.30 2.80
N SER A 183 -6.48 -3.52 3.31
CA SER A 183 -6.80 -3.80 4.70
C SER A 183 -5.77 -3.15 5.61
N ASP A 184 -6.24 -2.55 6.71
CA ASP A 184 -5.39 -1.97 7.76
C ASP A 184 -4.56 -3.02 8.55
N GLU A 185 -4.42 -4.23 8.03
CA GLU A 185 -3.51 -5.22 8.60
C GLU A 185 -2.08 -4.66 8.60
N THR A 186 -1.68 -4.13 9.72
CA THR A 186 -0.32 -3.62 9.97
C THR A 186 0.64 -4.80 10.13
N LYS A 187 1.13 -5.31 8.99
CA LYS A 187 2.35 -6.12 9.08
C LYS A 187 3.48 -5.22 9.57
N PRO A 188 4.26 -5.68 10.56
CA PRO A 188 5.39 -4.90 11.03
C PRO A 188 6.36 -4.65 9.88
N MET A 189 6.79 -3.41 9.73
CA MET A 189 7.89 -3.06 8.85
C MET A 189 9.19 -3.55 9.47
N ALA A 190 10.08 -4.06 8.64
CA ALA A 190 11.40 -4.53 9.02
C ALA A 190 12.44 -3.95 8.06
N GLU A 191 13.71 -4.06 8.44
CA GLU A 191 14.81 -3.72 7.55
C GLU A 191 14.84 -4.69 6.36
N VAL A 192 14.74 -4.14 5.15
CA VAL A 192 14.79 -4.89 3.89
C VAL A 192 16.13 -4.61 3.21
N ASN A 193 16.90 -5.66 2.98
CA ASN A 193 18.13 -5.58 2.22
C ASN A 193 17.82 -5.38 0.72
N MET A 194 17.84 -4.12 0.29
CA MET A 194 17.46 -3.75 -1.07
C MET A 194 18.42 -4.30 -2.14
N PRO A 195 19.74 -4.25 -1.99
CA PRO A 195 20.65 -4.86 -2.96
C PRO A 195 20.34 -6.35 -3.20
N ARG A 196 20.12 -7.11 -2.13
CA ARG A 196 19.75 -8.53 -2.23
C ARG A 196 18.41 -8.72 -2.93
N LEU A 197 17.41 -7.95 -2.57
CA LEU A 197 16.07 -8.01 -3.17
C LEU A 197 16.13 -7.66 -4.66
N LEU A 198 16.89 -6.66 -5.05
CA LEU A 198 17.06 -6.25 -6.44
C LEU A 198 17.79 -7.32 -7.26
N MET A 199 18.77 -8.02 -6.69
CA MET A 199 19.38 -9.17 -7.37
C MET A 199 18.39 -10.31 -7.59
N GLN A 200 17.49 -10.59 -6.64
CA GLN A 200 16.42 -11.60 -6.83
C GLN A 200 15.45 -11.19 -7.96
N VAL A 201 15.11 -9.89 -8.03
CA VAL A 201 14.29 -9.35 -9.13
C VAL A 201 15.01 -9.50 -10.45
N PHE A 202 16.29 -9.19 -10.51
CA PHE A 202 17.12 -9.33 -11.72
C PHE A 202 17.20 -10.79 -12.20
N ASP A 203 17.41 -11.73 -11.29
CA ASP A 203 17.44 -13.18 -11.61
C ASP A 203 16.10 -13.63 -12.18
N GLN A 204 14.98 -13.23 -11.57
CA GLN A 204 13.63 -13.56 -12.05
C GLN A 204 13.33 -12.91 -13.41
N ALA A 205 13.74 -11.66 -13.60
CA ALA A 205 13.60 -10.93 -14.87
C ALA A 205 14.39 -11.61 -15.97
N SER A 206 15.64 -11.98 -15.70
CA SER A 206 16.53 -12.68 -16.64
C SER A 206 15.96 -14.05 -17.04
N ALA A 207 15.41 -14.81 -16.09
CA ALA A 207 14.74 -16.09 -16.38
C ALA A 207 13.47 -15.91 -17.24
N SER A 208 12.79 -14.78 -17.12
CA SER A 208 11.57 -14.45 -17.88
C SER A 208 11.86 -13.82 -19.24
N ASN A 209 13.11 -13.47 -19.53
CA ASN A 209 13.54 -12.73 -20.71
C ASN A 209 13.65 -13.62 -21.96
N GLN A 210 12.53 -14.09 -22.47
CA GLN A 210 12.49 -14.89 -23.72
C GLN A 210 12.74 -14.05 -24.99
N ALA A 211 12.58 -12.72 -24.91
CA ALA A 211 12.74 -11.81 -26.03
C ALA A 211 14.17 -11.35 -26.25
N GLY A 212 15.12 -11.75 -25.38
CA GLY A 212 16.55 -11.46 -25.54
C GLY A 212 16.90 -9.99 -25.31
N HIS A 213 16.22 -9.32 -24.38
CA HIS A 213 16.56 -7.95 -23.99
C HIS A 213 17.91 -7.90 -23.27
N LEU A 214 18.62 -6.79 -23.39
CA LEU A 214 19.76 -6.45 -22.54
C LEU A 214 19.18 -5.89 -21.23
N ILE A 215 19.41 -6.60 -20.13
CA ILE A 215 18.95 -6.16 -18.81
C ILE A 215 20.20 -5.88 -17.98
N ASP A 216 20.38 -4.62 -17.59
CA ASP A 216 21.50 -4.19 -16.76
C ASP A 216 20.99 -3.73 -15.40
N ILE A 217 21.81 -3.94 -14.36
CA ILE A 217 21.52 -3.50 -12.99
C ILE A 217 22.73 -2.76 -12.40
N HIS A 218 22.49 -1.57 -11.88
CA HIS A 218 23.48 -0.73 -11.23
C HIS A 218 23.06 -0.48 -9.78
N LEU A 219 23.87 -0.91 -8.84
CA LEU A 219 23.66 -0.76 -7.40
C LEU A 219 24.72 0.21 -6.86
N ASP A 220 24.42 1.52 -6.91
CA ASP A 220 25.37 2.58 -6.54
C ASP A 220 25.27 2.93 -5.05
N THR A 221 24.34 2.30 -4.32
CA THR A 221 24.20 2.40 -2.87
C THR A 221 23.89 1.04 -2.24
N ASP A 222 24.31 0.86 -0.98
CA ASP A 222 24.00 -0.32 -0.16
C ASP A 222 22.90 -0.08 0.87
N LYS A 223 22.20 1.07 0.79
CA LYS A 223 21.13 1.45 1.72
C LYS A 223 20.03 0.42 1.73
N ASN A 224 19.53 0.13 2.93
CA ASN A 224 18.35 -0.69 3.17
C ASN A 224 17.11 0.19 3.37
N ILE A 225 15.93 -0.38 3.19
CA ILE A 225 14.65 0.33 3.34
C ILE A 225 13.85 -0.31 4.48
N LEU A 226 13.25 0.52 5.33
CA LEU A 226 12.27 0.07 6.31
C LEU A 226 10.96 -0.29 5.59
N GLY A 227 10.61 -1.57 5.56
CA GLY A 227 9.47 -1.99 4.76
C GLY A 227 9.05 -3.44 4.95
N ILE A 228 8.20 -3.90 4.04
CA ILE A 228 7.73 -5.28 3.96
C ILE A 228 8.31 -5.88 2.68
N GLU A 229 9.32 -6.76 2.82
CA GLU A 229 10.10 -7.32 1.70
C GLU A 229 9.22 -7.89 0.58
N ALA A 230 8.21 -8.69 0.92
CA ALA A 230 7.31 -9.29 -0.06
C ALA A 230 6.51 -8.24 -0.88
N TYR A 231 6.18 -7.09 -0.26
CA TYR A 231 5.46 -6.03 -0.94
C TYR A 231 6.40 -5.24 -1.87
N LEU A 232 7.59 -4.89 -1.38
CA LEU A 232 8.61 -4.21 -2.19
C LEU A 232 9.02 -5.08 -3.38
N TYR A 233 9.26 -6.38 -3.16
CA TYR A 233 9.54 -7.33 -4.24
C TYR A 233 8.43 -7.32 -5.30
N SER A 234 7.15 -7.44 -4.86
CA SER A 234 6.01 -7.43 -5.79
C SER A 234 5.90 -6.13 -6.58
N ALA A 235 6.15 -4.98 -5.96
CA ALA A 235 6.12 -3.70 -6.67
C ALA A 235 7.22 -3.60 -7.73
N ILE A 236 8.45 -3.94 -7.35
CA ILE A 236 9.61 -3.80 -8.24
C ILE A 236 9.55 -4.79 -9.41
N ILE A 237 9.21 -6.06 -9.14
CA ILE A 237 9.09 -7.06 -10.20
C ILE A 237 7.98 -6.70 -11.21
N ASN A 238 6.88 -6.07 -10.74
CA ASN A 238 5.83 -5.58 -11.65
C ASN A 238 6.34 -4.49 -12.61
N LEU A 239 7.23 -3.59 -12.16
CA LEU A 239 7.85 -2.59 -13.02
C LEU A 239 8.77 -3.25 -14.05
N VAL A 240 9.65 -4.15 -13.61
CA VAL A 240 10.62 -4.81 -14.48
C VAL A 240 9.94 -5.73 -15.50
N LEU A 241 8.91 -6.50 -15.09
CA LEU A 241 8.15 -7.32 -16.05
C LEU A 241 7.34 -6.47 -17.02
N ASN A 242 6.87 -5.28 -16.62
CA ASN A 242 6.26 -4.34 -17.57
C ASN A 242 7.30 -3.84 -18.59
N ALA A 243 8.51 -3.48 -18.18
CA ALA A 243 9.59 -3.10 -19.07
C ALA A 243 9.90 -4.21 -20.08
N ILE A 244 10.11 -5.46 -19.64
CA ILE A 244 10.31 -6.63 -20.51
C ILE A 244 9.17 -6.78 -21.52
N LYS A 245 7.94 -6.61 -21.06
CA LYS A 245 6.75 -6.85 -21.87
C LYS A 245 6.52 -5.81 -22.96
N TYR A 246 6.85 -4.55 -22.69
CA TYR A 246 6.58 -3.43 -23.58
C TYR A 246 7.80 -2.97 -24.38
N THR A 247 8.94 -3.60 -24.16
CA THR A 247 10.15 -3.41 -24.98
C THR A 247 10.15 -4.38 -26.15
N PRO A 248 10.42 -3.92 -27.38
CA PRO A 248 10.62 -4.79 -28.54
C PRO A 248 11.81 -5.73 -28.33
N SER A 249 11.77 -6.92 -28.94
CA SER A 249 12.83 -7.92 -28.82
C SER A 249 14.21 -7.34 -29.07
N GLY A 250 15.17 -7.65 -28.20
CA GLY A 250 16.55 -7.14 -28.28
C GLY A 250 16.72 -5.70 -27.73
N GLY A 251 15.68 -5.08 -27.15
CA GLY A 251 15.82 -3.77 -26.54
C GLY A 251 16.57 -3.81 -25.20
N ALA A 252 16.71 -2.64 -24.56
CA ALA A 252 17.48 -2.45 -23.33
C ALA A 252 16.56 -2.08 -22.16
N ILE A 253 16.91 -2.58 -20.98
CA ILE A 253 16.23 -2.30 -19.70
C ILE A 253 17.30 -2.06 -18.65
N ASP A 254 17.27 -0.89 -18.01
CA ASP A 254 18.22 -0.49 -16.99
C ASP A 254 17.52 -0.39 -15.63
N ILE A 255 18.10 -1.00 -14.59
CA ILE A 255 17.65 -0.92 -13.22
C ILE A 255 18.76 -0.21 -12.44
N ILE A 256 18.47 0.99 -11.90
CA ILE A 256 19.45 1.81 -11.18
C ILE A 256 18.94 2.03 -9.76
N TYR A 257 19.82 1.76 -8.78
CA TYR A 257 19.55 1.98 -7.37
C TYR A 257 20.65 2.86 -6.79
N GLU A 258 20.30 4.10 -6.43
CA GLU A 258 21.25 5.14 -6.03
C GLU A 258 20.74 5.97 -4.85
N GLU A 259 21.62 6.74 -4.22
CA GLU A 259 21.27 7.69 -3.16
C GLU A 259 21.54 9.11 -3.66
N ASP A 260 20.55 9.99 -3.54
CA ASP A 260 20.69 11.43 -3.80
C ASP A 260 20.03 12.25 -2.70
N GLY A 261 20.79 13.21 -2.14
CA GLY A 261 20.29 14.12 -1.10
C GLY A 261 19.83 13.44 0.21
N GLY A 262 20.13 12.15 0.37
CA GLY A 262 19.71 11.31 1.50
C GLY A 262 18.44 10.52 1.24
N ASP A 263 17.72 10.78 0.17
CA ASP A 263 16.65 9.93 -0.36
C ASP A 263 17.28 8.80 -1.19
N VAL A 264 16.61 7.66 -1.27
CA VAL A 264 17.05 6.53 -2.08
C VAL A 264 16.14 6.39 -3.29
N HIS A 265 16.75 6.27 -4.43
CA HIS A 265 16.13 6.26 -5.74
C HIS A 265 16.27 4.90 -6.40
N LEU A 266 15.17 4.37 -6.91
CA LEU A 266 15.16 3.17 -7.76
C LEU A 266 14.47 3.52 -9.07
N SER A 267 15.18 3.43 -10.17
CA SER A 267 14.61 3.63 -11.49
C SER A 267 14.64 2.35 -12.31
N VAL A 268 13.57 2.13 -13.08
CA VAL A 268 13.47 1.09 -14.10
C VAL A 268 13.19 1.80 -15.40
N THR A 269 14.17 1.79 -16.31
CA THR A 269 14.11 2.47 -17.61
C THR A 269 14.10 1.44 -18.72
N ASP A 270 13.23 1.63 -19.71
CA ASP A 270 13.15 0.81 -20.91
C ASP A 270 13.20 1.69 -22.17
N ASN A 271 13.72 1.16 -23.26
CA ASN A 271 13.66 1.76 -24.60
C ASN A 271 12.52 1.16 -25.43
N GLY A 272 11.40 0.88 -24.78
CA GLY A 272 10.23 0.26 -25.37
C GLY A 272 9.36 1.21 -26.21
N ILE A 273 8.09 0.83 -26.36
CA ILE A 273 7.13 1.58 -27.18
C ILE A 273 6.76 2.95 -26.58
N GLY A 274 7.11 3.21 -25.33
CA GLY A 274 6.70 4.42 -24.62
C GLY A 274 5.20 4.52 -24.38
N ILE A 275 4.78 5.60 -23.72
CA ILE A 275 3.39 5.84 -23.30
C ILE A 275 3.04 7.29 -23.61
N SER A 276 1.91 7.52 -24.29
CA SER A 276 1.41 8.87 -24.54
C SER A 276 1.04 9.59 -23.25
N SER A 277 1.32 10.90 -23.19
CA SER A 277 1.12 11.74 -22.00
C SER A 277 -0.31 11.73 -21.46
N GLU A 278 -1.32 11.53 -22.31
CA GLU A 278 -2.74 11.45 -21.92
C GLU A 278 -3.04 10.25 -21.01
N HIS A 279 -2.22 9.20 -21.04
CA HIS A 279 -2.39 7.99 -20.27
C HIS A 279 -1.62 7.99 -18.94
N LEU A 280 -0.55 8.81 -18.80
CA LEU A 280 0.36 8.77 -17.65
C LEU A 280 -0.37 8.90 -16.30
N GLY A 281 -1.32 9.84 -16.20
CA GLY A 281 -2.07 10.09 -14.97
C GLY A 281 -2.98 8.94 -14.55
N ARG A 282 -3.32 8.04 -15.48
CA ARG A 282 -4.27 6.94 -15.29
C ARG A 282 -3.65 5.56 -15.15
N LEU A 283 -2.35 5.43 -15.42
CA LEU A 283 -1.64 4.14 -15.44
C LEU A 283 -1.76 3.36 -14.13
N THR A 284 -1.92 4.04 -13.00
CA THR A 284 -2.05 3.44 -11.67
C THR A 284 -3.51 3.18 -11.27
N GLU A 285 -4.50 3.46 -12.15
CA GLU A 285 -5.89 3.08 -11.95
C GLU A 285 -6.04 1.56 -12.13
N ARG A 286 -6.96 0.94 -11.37
CA ARG A 286 -7.21 -0.51 -11.47
C ARG A 286 -7.83 -0.84 -12.81
N PHE A 287 -7.35 -1.93 -13.42
CA PHE A 287 -7.78 -2.44 -14.73
C PHE A 287 -7.55 -1.48 -15.90
N TYR A 288 -6.85 -0.36 -15.67
CA TYR A 288 -6.53 0.57 -16.73
C TYR A 288 -5.47 0.01 -17.67
N ARG A 289 -5.65 0.23 -18.98
CA ARG A 289 -4.74 -0.23 -20.04
C ARG A 289 -4.83 0.75 -21.21
N VAL A 290 -3.68 1.13 -21.78
CA VAL A 290 -3.58 2.09 -22.88
C VAL A 290 -4.31 1.58 -24.13
N ASP A 291 -4.19 0.28 -24.44
CA ASP A 291 -4.81 -0.35 -25.61
C ASP A 291 -5.58 -1.62 -25.26
N SER A 292 -6.88 -1.65 -25.46
CA SER A 292 -7.72 -2.84 -25.26
C SER A 292 -7.54 -3.92 -26.36
N GLY A 293 -7.01 -3.57 -27.52
CA GLY A 293 -6.84 -4.47 -28.69
C GLY A 293 -5.51 -5.23 -28.71
N ARG A 294 -4.38 -4.52 -28.72
CA ARG A 294 -3.02 -5.09 -28.68
C ARG A 294 -2.71 -5.80 -27.37
N SER A 295 -3.23 -5.28 -26.30
CA SER A 295 -2.96 -5.77 -24.93
C SER A 295 -3.65 -7.10 -24.59
N ARG A 296 -4.64 -7.56 -25.38
CA ARG A 296 -5.15 -8.95 -25.24
C ARG A 296 -4.13 -9.99 -25.64
N ALA A 297 -3.29 -9.68 -26.62
CA ALA A 297 -2.22 -10.58 -27.05
C ALA A 297 -1.03 -10.62 -26.06
N THR A 298 -0.78 -9.55 -25.33
CA THR A 298 0.35 -9.43 -24.38
C THR A 298 0.01 -9.77 -22.91
N GLY A 299 -1.25 -10.09 -22.61
CA GLY A 299 -1.62 -10.81 -21.36
C GLY A 299 -1.45 -10.05 -20.03
N GLY A 300 -1.73 -8.76 -19.89
CA GLY A 300 -1.67 -8.08 -18.59
C GLY A 300 -2.99 -8.04 -17.85
N THR A 301 -2.96 -8.02 -16.51
CA THR A 301 -4.13 -7.93 -15.63
C THR A 301 -4.67 -6.50 -15.53
N GLY A 302 -3.82 -5.49 -15.74
CA GLY A 302 -4.13 -4.07 -15.47
C GLY A 302 -4.12 -3.73 -13.96
N LEU A 303 -3.58 -4.61 -13.13
CA LEU A 303 -3.51 -4.43 -11.68
C LEU A 303 -2.09 -4.15 -11.18
N GLY A 304 -1.05 -4.51 -11.94
CA GLY A 304 0.34 -4.42 -11.53
C GLY A 304 0.77 -3.01 -11.09
N LEU A 305 0.46 -1.96 -11.87
CA LEU A 305 0.80 -0.57 -11.49
C LEU A 305 -0.09 -0.04 -10.34
N ALA A 306 -1.31 -0.52 -10.19
CA ALA A 306 -2.12 -0.23 -9.01
C ALA A 306 -1.49 -0.85 -7.75
N ILE A 307 -0.97 -2.09 -7.83
CA ILE A 307 -0.20 -2.73 -6.75
C ILE A 307 1.03 -1.88 -6.41
N VAL A 308 1.82 -1.47 -7.41
CA VAL A 308 2.98 -0.59 -7.20
C VAL A 308 2.58 0.64 -6.40
N LYS A 309 1.56 1.38 -6.83
CA LYS A 309 1.08 2.58 -6.14
C LYS A 309 0.68 2.32 -4.69
N HIS A 310 -0.09 1.25 -4.42
CA HIS A 310 -0.53 0.91 -3.06
C HIS A 310 0.65 0.51 -2.17
N VAL A 311 1.60 -0.27 -2.70
CA VAL A 311 2.83 -0.63 -1.98
C VAL A 311 3.63 0.61 -1.62
N LEU A 312 3.87 1.50 -2.57
CA LEU A 312 4.66 2.71 -2.35
C LEU A 312 3.99 3.66 -1.35
N ASN A 313 2.67 3.84 -1.42
CA ASN A 313 1.93 4.61 -0.43
C ASN A 313 2.10 4.04 0.99
N LYS A 314 2.04 2.70 1.14
CA LYS A 314 2.26 2.03 2.44
C LYS A 314 3.68 2.21 2.98
N HIS A 315 4.65 2.46 2.11
CA HIS A 315 6.06 2.69 2.44
C HIS A 315 6.44 4.18 2.41
N ASN A 316 5.48 5.10 2.37
CA ASN A 316 5.69 6.55 2.24
C ASN A 316 6.62 6.94 1.08
N ALA A 317 6.72 6.08 0.06
CA ALA A 317 7.51 6.30 -1.14
C ALA A 317 6.66 6.95 -2.25
N ARG A 318 7.31 7.60 -3.21
CA ARG A 318 6.67 8.23 -4.37
C ARG A 318 7.01 7.49 -5.64
N LEU A 319 6.07 7.49 -6.60
CA LEU A 319 6.29 7.02 -7.96
C LEU A 319 6.21 8.21 -8.92
N GLU A 320 7.24 8.39 -9.70
CA GLU A 320 7.28 9.33 -10.82
C GLU A 320 7.41 8.53 -12.12
N ILE A 321 6.66 8.93 -13.15
CA ILE A 321 6.63 8.24 -14.43
C ILE A 321 6.95 9.26 -15.50
N SER A 322 8.00 8.98 -16.27
CA SER A 322 8.42 9.75 -17.42
C SER A 322 8.42 8.83 -18.64
N SER A 323 7.73 9.22 -19.70
CA SER A 323 7.64 8.39 -20.93
C SER A 323 7.35 9.24 -22.15
N GLU A 324 7.91 8.81 -23.27
CA GLU A 324 7.67 9.39 -24.59
C GLU A 324 7.38 8.26 -25.59
N GLU A 325 6.29 8.40 -26.34
CA GLU A 325 5.85 7.39 -27.30
C GLU A 325 6.92 7.18 -28.40
N GLY A 326 7.32 5.93 -28.60
CA GLY A 326 8.37 5.54 -29.54
C GLY A 326 9.79 5.65 -29.00
N VAL A 327 10.02 6.17 -27.79
CA VAL A 327 11.34 6.33 -27.16
C VAL A 327 11.55 5.36 -26.01
N GLY A 328 10.56 5.25 -25.11
CA GLY A 328 10.61 4.37 -23.94
C GLY A 328 9.98 4.98 -22.70
N SER A 329 10.16 4.32 -21.55
CA SER A 329 9.60 4.75 -20.28
C SER A 329 10.61 4.62 -19.14
N THR A 330 10.48 5.51 -18.15
CA THR A 330 11.20 5.43 -16.87
C THR A 330 10.19 5.48 -15.73
N PHE A 331 10.21 4.47 -14.90
CA PHE A 331 9.47 4.41 -13.63
C PHE A 331 10.44 4.64 -12.50
N HIS A 332 10.27 5.74 -11.78
CA HIS A 332 11.18 6.20 -10.75
C HIS A 332 10.50 6.15 -9.39
N ILE A 333 11.04 5.35 -8.48
CA ILE A 333 10.60 5.23 -7.08
C ILE A 333 11.55 6.04 -6.20
N ILE A 334 10.98 6.86 -5.32
CA ILE A 334 11.74 7.69 -4.38
C ILE A 334 11.35 7.28 -2.97
N PHE A 335 12.28 6.70 -2.22
CA PHE A 335 12.16 6.40 -0.82
C PHE A 335 12.74 7.56 -0.01
N PRO A 336 11.94 8.23 0.85
CA PRO A 336 12.45 9.34 1.63
C PRO A 336 13.46 8.86 2.67
N LYS A 337 14.37 9.74 3.07
CA LYS A 337 15.41 9.50 4.08
C LYS A 337 14.86 8.89 5.37
N SER A 338 13.62 9.21 5.76
CA SER A 338 12.95 8.63 6.93
C SER A 338 12.69 7.12 6.83
N GLN A 339 12.70 6.56 5.62
CA GLN A 339 12.53 5.14 5.34
C GLN A 339 13.86 4.42 5.07
N THR A 340 14.98 5.15 4.98
CA THR A 340 16.29 4.60 4.63
C THR A 340 17.07 4.20 5.89
N ILE A 341 17.74 3.06 5.82
CA ILE A 341 18.59 2.51 6.88
C ILE A 341 19.99 2.32 6.31
N SER A 342 21.00 2.91 6.97
CA SER A 342 22.40 2.67 6.59
C SER A 342 22.81 1.28 7.06
N THR A 343 23.40 0.50 6.20
CA THR A 343 24.00 -0.79 6.57
C THR A 343 25.10 -0.53 7.58
N GLN A 344 24.90 -0.88 8.86
CA GLN A 344 25.99 -0.90 9.82
C GLN A 344 26.90 -2.06 9.43
N THR A 345 28.09 -1.73 8.95
CA THR A 345 29.16 -2.71 8.79
C THR A 345 29.42 -3.32 10.16
N LEU A 346 29.01 -4.56 10.37
CA LEU A 346 29.46 -5.36 11.50
C LEU A 346 30.97 -5.53 11.33
N GLN A 347 31.75 -4.56 11.85
CA GLN A 347 33.15 -4.79 12.08
C GLN A 347 33.25 -5.90 13.12
N THR A 348 33.55 -7.08 12.63
CA THR A 348 33.99 -8.22 13.40
C THR A 348 35.10 -7.75 14.28
N GLN A 349 34.83 -7.56 15.57
CA GLN A 349 35.90 -7.55 16.59
C GLN A 349 36.41 -8.99 16.65
N ALA A 350 37.46 -9.24 15.88
CA ALA A 350 38.36 -10.36 16.11
C ALA A 350 39.32 -9.92 17.23
N ILE A 351 39.18 -10.48 18.40
CA ILE A 351 40.23 -10.70 19.37
C ILE A 351 40.10 -12.12 19.89
#